data_f31c17cc1e542e5ac4b73252263d1fca
#
_entry.id   f31c17cc1e542e5ac4b73252263d1fca
#
_cell.length_a   1.000
_cell.length_b   1.000
_cell.length_c   1.000
_cell.angle_alpha   90.00
_cell.angle_beta   90.00
_cell.angle_gamma   90.00
#
_symmetry.space_group_name_H-M   'P 1'
#
loop_
_entity.id
_entity.type
_entity.pdbx_description
1 polymer ?
#
loop_
_entity_poly.entity_id
_entity_poly.type
_entity_poly.pdbx_seq_one_letter_code
_entity_poly.pdbx_strand_id
1 'polypeptide(L)'
;MPEIVKTDGSIEHWDGTKLTRSLIRAGASEASAERIRQTIEATIGESEESSQIYRRAFLMLRRDGRAAAARYSLRRALFELGPGGHPFEDFVAELFKSEGWNVLPRQILQGKCVPHEVDVYAERNGEHLAAELKYHNDPGYKTDVKVALYVKARLDDIWACDSHAPGTPKIDHGYLVTNTKFTSQAVDYATCSGINLIGWSYPHHGNLYDRIVASGLYPITVLSTLRKSEKRLLIDKNISTTQLLQQSRQLLREIGIPPERIGKIIAEIETLRDTSKDVILHTTKPPFHG
;
A
#
# COMPACT_ATOMS: atom_id res chain seq x y z
N MET A 1 -0.09 31.52 -12.00
CA MET A 1 -0.15 30.03 -12.08
C MET A 1 -1.32 29.57 -11.25
N PRO A 2 -2.14 28.63 -11.71
CA PRO A 2 -3.24 28.11 -10.92
C PRO A 2 -2.78 27.60 -9.54
N GLU A 3 -3.63 27.77 -8.53
CA GLU A 3 -3.40 27.30 -7.17
C GLU A 3 -4.10 25.96 -6.96
N ILE A 4 -3.41 25.04 -6.31
CA ILE A 4 -3.95 23.70 -6.01
C ILE A 4 -4.11 23.56 -4.50
N VAL A 5 -5.35 23.43 -4.06
CA VAL A 5 -5.69 23.16 -2.67
C VAL A 5 -5.54 21.65 -2.40
N LYS A 6 -4.65 21.29 -1.48
CA LYS A 6 -4.45 19.90 -1.07
C LYS A 6 -5.51 19.45 -0.07
N THR A 7 -5.59 18.14 0.13
CA THR A 7 -6.52 17.52 1.09
C THR A 7 -6.25 17.96 2.53
N ASP A 8 -5.00 18.33 2.86
CA ASP A 8 -4.59 18.87 4.17
C ASP A 8 -4.79 20.39 4.31
N GLY A 9 -5.43 21.03 3.31
CA GLY A 9 -5.67 22.46 3.27
C GLY A 9 -4.46 23.30 2.80
N SER A 10 -3.30 22.71 2.59
CA SER A 10 -2.14 23.43 2.05
C SER A 10 -2.36 23.82 0.58
N ILE A 11 -1.76 24.93 0.18
CA ILE A 11 -1.85 25.46 -1.18
C ILE A 11 -0.48 25.34 -1.85
N GLU A 12 -0.46 24.84 -3.08
CA GLU A 12 0.73 24.86 -3.93
C GLU A 12 0.36 25.29 -5.36
N HIS A 13 1.33 25.80 -6.11
CA HIS A 13 1.13 26.12 -7.52
C HIS A 13 1.04 24.86 -8.37
N TRP A 14 0.25 24.94 -9.44
CA TRP A 14 0.13 23.87 -10.41
C TRP A 14 1.50 23.49 -11.00
N ASP A 15 1.80 22.20 -10.94
CA ASP A 15 2.98 21.59 -11.56
C ASP A 15 2.53 20.35 -12.35
N GLY A 16 2.34 20.55 -13.65
CA GLY A 16 1.91 19.47 -14.56
C GLY A 16 2.89 18.30 -14.62
N THR A 17 4.18 18.52 -14.30
CA THR A 17 5.19 17.44 -14.30
C THR A 17 4.95 16.42 -13.18
N LYS A 18 4.38 16.85 -12.04
CA LYS A 18 3.97 15.96 -10.97
C LYS A 18 2.85 15.00 -11.42
N LEU A 19 1.88 15.54 -12.18
CA LEU A 19 0.80 14.74 -12.74
C LEU A 19 1.35 13.73 -13.77
N THR A 20 2.15 14.19 -14.74
CA THR A 20 2.76 13.32 -15.77
C THR A 20 3.56 12.19 -15.13
N ARG A 21 4.45 12.48 -14.17
CA ARG A 21 5.21 11.46 -13.43
C ARG A 21 4.32 10.45 -12.72
N SER A 22 3.24 10.91 -12.11
CA SER A 22 2.29 10.03 -11.41
C SER A 22 1.54 9.10 -12.37
N LEU A 23 1.16 9.59 -13.55
CA LEU A 23 0.50 8.81 -14.60
C LEU A 23 1.45 7.77 -15.21
N ILE A 24 2.69 8.17 -15.52
CA ILE A 24 3.73 7.26 -16.06
C ILE A 24 4.06 6.17 -15.02
N ARG A 25 4.25 6.55 -13.75
CA ARG A 25 4.46 5.56 -12.66
C ARG A 25 3.32 4.56 -12.56
N ALA A 26 2.09 4.98 -12.84
CA ALA A 26 0.93 4.10 -12.89
C ALA A 26 0.88 3.21 -14.15
N GLY A 27 1.79 3.40 -15.10
CA GLY A 27 1.88 2.64 -16.33
C GLY A 27 1.11 3.24 -17.52
N ALA A 28 0.84 4.55 -17.49
CA ALA A 28 0.40 5.26 -18.67
C ALA A 28 1.56 5.40 -19.68
N SER A 29 1.27 5.35 -20.98
CA SER A 29 2.24 5.75 -21.98
C SER A 29 2.56 7.26 -21.87
N GLU A 30 3.75 7.67 -22.28
CA GLU A 30 4.13 9.10 -22.30
C GLU A 30 3.12 9.95 -23.07
N ALA A 31 2.67 9.46 -24.23
CA ALA A 31 1.66 10.14 -25.04
C ALA A 31 0.31 10.30 -24.32
N SER A 32 -0.13 9.27 -23.59
CA SER A 32 -1.36 9.34 -22.79
C SER A 32 -1.21 10.29 -21.61
N ALA A 33 -0.09 10.21 -20.88
CA ALA A 33 0.18 11.08 -19.74
C ALA A 33 0.25 12.55 -20.16
N GLU A 34 0.91 12.84 -21.27
CA GLU A 34 1.03 14.19 -21.81
C GLU A 34 -0.32 14.75 -22.29
N ARG A 35 -1.11 13.95 -23.01
CA ARG A 35 -2.46 14.34 -23.43
C ARG A 35 -3.37 14.65 -22.24
N ILE A 36 -3.31 13.82 -21.18
CA ILE A 36 -4.09 14.05 -19.96
C ILE A 36 -3.63 15.34 -19.28
N ARG A 37 -2.32 15.58 -19.17
CA ARG A 37 -1.76 16.80 -18.59
C ARG A 37 -2.26 18.04 -19.33
N GLN A 38 -2.13 18.07 -20.67
CA GLN A 38 -2.56 19.18 -21.51
C GLN A 38 -4.07 19.45 -21.37
N THR A 39 -4.89 18.40 -21.35
CA THR A 39 -6.34 18.55 -21.19
C THR A 39 -6.69 19.17 -19.83
N ILE A 40 -5.99 18.78 -18.78
CA ILE A 40 -6.20 19.33 -17.44
C ILE A 40 -5.71 20.77 -17.39
N GLU A 41 -4.53 21.09 -17.93
CA GLU A 41 -4.01 22.45 -17.97
C GLU A 41 -4.93 23.43 -18.72
N ALA A 42 -5.54 22.99 -19.81
CA ALA A 42 -6.47 23.80 -20.58
C ALA A 42 -7.80 24.09 -19.85
N THR A 43 -8.10 23.34 -18.79
CA THR A 43 -9.39 23.40 -18.09
C THR A 43 -9.29 23.66 -16.59
N ILE A 44 -8.07 23.79 -16.05
CA ILE A 44 -7.84 24.10 -14.64
C ILE A 44 -8.20 25.55 -14.34
N GLY A 45 -8.97 25.78 -13.26
CA GLY A 45 -9.33 27.12 -12.80
C GLY A 45 -8.18 27.82 -12.07
N GLU A 46 -8.39 29.07 -11.68
CA GLU A 46 -7.40 29.84 -10.90
C GLU A 46 -7.07 29.17 -9.56
N SER A 47 -8.07 28.51 -8.93
CA SER A 47 -7.91 27.69 -7.75
C SER A 47 -8.75 26.43 -7.89
N GLU A 48 -8.16 25.25 -7.67
CA GLU A 48 -8.85 23.96 -7.80
C GLU A 48 -8.34 22.93 -6.77
N GLU A 49 -9.25 22.10 -6.29
CA GLU A 49 -8.88 21.01 -5.38
C GLU A 49 -8.09 19.90 -6.09
N SER A 50 -7.02 19.42 -5.46
CA SER A 50 -6.24 18.29 -5.96
C SER A 50 -7.07 17.02 -6.16
N SER A 51 -8.15 16.86 -5.38
CA SER A 51 -9.13 15.77 -5.50
C SER A 51 -9.90 15.80 -6.82
N GLN A 52 -10.24 16.97 -7.34
CA GLN A 52 -10.96 17.17 -8.62
C GLN A 52 -10.04 16.88 -9.80
N ILE A 53 -8.79 17.39 -9.73
CA ILE A 53 -7.75 17.10 -10.74
C ILE A 53 -7.51 15.58 -10.83
N TYR A 54 -7.32 14.94 -9.67
CA TYR A 54 -7.16 13.49 -9.57
C TYR A 54 -8.34 12.77 -10.25
N ARG A 55 -9.57 13.14 -9.94
CA ARG A 55 -10.78 12.51 -10.50
C ARG A 55 -10.84 12.60 -12.02
N ARG A 56 -10.53 13.80 -12.58
CA ARG A 56 -10.48 14.00 -14.02
C ARG A 56 -9.39 13.14 -14.68
N ALA A 57 -8.18 13.17 -14.14
CA ALA A 57 -7.06 12.36 -14.61
C ALA A 57 -7.39 10.86 -14.57
N PHE A 58 -7.98 10.38 -13.48
CA PHE A 58 -8.41 8.98 -13.34
C PHE A 58 -9.44 8.58 -14.40
N LEU A 59 -10.47 9.41 -14.64
CA LEU A 59 -11.50 9.10 -15.64
C LEU A 59 -10.93 9.05 -17.06
N MET A 60 -9.97 9.91 -17.39
CA MET A 60 -9.30 9.89 -18.68
C MET A 60 -8.41 8.65 -18.81
N LEU A 61 -7.57 8.40 -17.79
CA LEU A 61 -6.69 7.24 -17.77
C LEU A 61 -7.45 5.91 -17.85
N ARG A 62 -8.64 5.82 -17.24
CA ARG A 62 -9.48 4.61 -17.29
C ARG A 62 -10.00 4.30 -18.70
N ARG A 63 -10.15 5.32 -19.55
CA ARG A 63 -10.51 5.12 -20.97
C ARG A 63 -9.36 4.54 -21.78
N ASP A 64 -8.13 4.90 -21.41
CA ASP A 64 -6.92 4.44 -22.08
C ASP A 64 -6.48 3.04 -21.61
N GLY A 65 -6.65 2.75 -20.29
CA GLY A 65 -6.25 1.47 -19.73
C GLY A 65 -6.70 1.28 -18.28
N ARG A 66 -7.46 0.21 -18.04
CA ARG A 66 -8.00 -0.09 -16.69
C ARG A 66 -6.91 -0.37 -15.67
N ALA A 67 -5.85 -1.09 -16.06
CA ALA A 67 -4.75 -1.43 -15.16
C ALA A 67 -3.97 -0.19 -14.71
N ALA A 68 -3.64 0.72 -15.63
CA ALA A 68 -2.99 1.99 -15.28
C ALA A 68 -3.88 2.84 -14.37
N ALA A 69 -5.18 2.91 -14.64
CA ALA A 69 -6.13 3.63 -13.77
C ALA A 69 -6.22 3.02 -12.37
N ALA A 70 -6.22 1.70 -12.26
CA ALA A 70 -6.22 1.01 -10.97
C ALA A 70 -4.94 1.33 -10.17
N ARG A 71 -3.76 1.24 -10.79
CA ARG A 71 -2.48 1.62 -10.15
C ARG A 71 -2.44 3.11 -9.78
N TYR A 72 -3.00 3.98 -10.60
CA TYR A 72 -3.13 5.41 -10.29
C TYR A 72 -4.02 5.66 -9.07
N SER A 73 -5.08 4.83 -8.89
CA SER A 73 -5.98 4.93 -7.74
C SER A 73 -5.52 4.16 -6.49
N LEU A 74 -4.40 3.46 -6.56
CA LEU A 74 -3.96 2.51 -5.54
C LEU A 74 -3.82 3.13 -4.14
N ARG A 75 -3.28 4.37 -4.05
CA ARG A 75 -3.19 5.08 -2.77
C ARG A 75 -4.56 5.26 -2.15
N ARG A 76 -5.53 5.75 -2.93
CA ARG A 76 -6.90 5.94 -2.47
C ARG A 76 -7.54 4.61 -2.07
N ALA A 77 -7.30 3.55 -2.84
CA ALA A 77 -7.83 2.22 -2.55
C ALA A 77 -7.34 1.70 -1.20
N LEU A 78 -6.08 1.97 -0.79
CA LEU A 78 -5.60 1.61 0.54
C LEU A 78 -6.35 2.36 1.65
N PHE A 79 -6.65 3.65 1.47
CA PHE A 79 -7.47 4.40 2.43
C PHE A 79 -8.93 3.90 2.49
N GLU A 80 -9.42 3.27 1.45
CA GLU A 80 -10.77 2.70 1.38
C GLU A 80 -10.87 1.30 2.01
N LEU A 81 -9.78 0.71 2.51
CA LEU A 81 -9.82 -0.57 3.24
C LEU A 81 -10.64 -0.47 4.53
N GLY A 82 -10.79 0.73 5.08
CA GLY A 82 -11.72 0.99 6.18
C GLY A 82 -11.10 1.84 7.29
N PRO A 83 -11.92 2.30 8.25
CA PRO A 83 -11.45 3.20 9.30
C PRO A 83 -10.57 2.51 10.34
N GLY A 84 -10.62 1.18 10.45
CA GLY A 84 -9.80 0.39 11.36
C GLY A 84 -8.46 -0.02 10.74
N GLY A 85 -7.46 -0.30 11.57
CA GLY A 85 -6.13 -0.75 11.12
C GLY A 85 -6.13 -2.19 10.61
N HIS A 86 -6.96 -3.07 11.14
CA HIS A 86 -6.94 -4.51 10.85
C HIS A 86 -6.98 -4.89 9.37
N PRO A 87 -7.85 -4.31 8.49
CA PRO A 87 -7.82 -4.66 7.08
C PRO A 87 -6.52 -4.27 6.38
N PHE A 88 -5.84 -3.22 6.85
CA PHE A 88 -4.52 -2.84 6.37
C PHE A 88 -3.43 -3.79 6.88
N GLU A 89 -3.52 -4.23 8.14
CA GLU A 89 -2.63 -5.24 8.72
C GLU A 89 -2.72 -6.57 7.94
N ASP A 90 -3.95 -7.05 7.70
CA ASP A 90 -4.19 -8.26 6.90
C ASP A 90 -3.67 -8.09 5.46
N PHE A 91 -3.83 -6.90 4.86
CA PHE A 91 -3.30 -6.60 3.53
C PHE A 91 -1.76 -6.67 3.51
N VAL A 92 -1.08 -6.05 4.48
CA VAL A 92 0.39 -6.07 4.57
C VAL A 92 0.91 -7.47 4.89
N ALA A 93 0.20 -8.24 5.73
CA ALA A 93 0.53 -9.64 5.98
C ALA A 93 0.51 -10.47 4.68
N GLU A 94 -0.54 -10.32 3.84
CA GLU A 94 -0.61 -10.97 2.53
C GLU A 94 0.50 -10.48 1.58
N LEU A 95 0.90 -9.21 1.67
CA LEU A 95 2.00 -8.66 0.89
C LEU A 95 3.33 -9.35 1.25
N PHE A 96 3.66 -9.49 2.53
CA PHE A 96 4.84 -10.24 2.97
C PHE A 96 4.77 -11.72 2.56
N LYS A 97 3.59 -12.36 2.63
CA LYS A 97 3.42 -13.73 2.12
C LYS A 97 3.74 -13.84 0.62
N SER A 98 3.29 -12.86 -0.17
CA SER A 98 3.56 -12.83 -1.63
C SER A 98 5.04 -12.65 -1.95
N GLU A 99 5.82 -12.11 -1.01
CA GLU A 99 7.29 -11.96 -1.08
C GLU A 99 8.05 -13.20 -0.56
N GLY A 100 7.33 -14.28 -0.25
CA GLY A 100 7.90 -15.57 0.16
C GLY A 100 8.14 -15.71 1.67
N TRP A 101 7.58 -14.83 2.49
CA TRP A 101 7.63 -14.96 3.94
C TRP A 101 6.53 -15.89 4.45
N ASN A 102 6.87 -16.72 5.43
CA ASN A 102 5.88 -17.45 6.23
C ASN A 102 5.39 -16.52 7.34
N VAL A 103 4.17 -15.99 7.22
CA VAL A 103 3.66 -14.89 8.05
C VAL A 103 2.69 -15.39 9.10
N LEU A 104 2.93 -14.98 10.34
CA LEU A 104 2.05 -15.14 11.50
C LEU A 104 1.59 -13.75 11.96
N PRO A 105 0.34 -13.35 11.71
CA PRO A 105 -0.17 -12.06 12.14
C PRO A 105 -0.45 -12.04 13.64
N ARG A 106 -0.33 -10.85 14.25
CA ARG A 106 -0.73 -10.57 15.64
C ARG A 106 -0.12 -11.56 16.65
N GLN A 107 1.22 -11.66 16.64
CA GLN A 107 1.94 -12.52 17.56
C GLN A 107 2.37 -11.76 18.81
N ILE A 108 2.28 -12.44 19.96
CA ILE A 108 2.84 -11.94 21.21
C ILE A 108 4.26 -12.51 21.34
N LEU A 109 5.25 -11.61 21.30
CA LEU A 109 6.66 -11.95 21.49
C LEU A 109 7.11 -11.53 22.88
N GLN A 110 7.86 -12.41 23.54
CA GLN A 110 8.40 -12.12 24.87
C GLN A 110 9.56 -11.11 24.76
N GLY A 111 9.43 -9.98 25.45
CA GLY A 111 10.51 -9.06 25.70
C GLY A 111 11.24 -9.39 27.01
N LYS A 112 12.39 -8.75 27.26
CA LYS A 112 13.10 -8.85 28.53
C LYS A 112 12.26 -8.35 29.71
N CYS A 113 11.54 -7.27 29.50
CA CYS A 113 10.75 -6.60 30.54
C CYS A 113 9.27 -7.03 30.49
N VAL A 114 8.65 -7.03 29.30
CA VAL A 114 7.23 -7.32 29.09
C VAL A 114 6.99 -8.02 27.76
N PRO A 115 5.85 -8.75 27.60
CA PRO A 115 5.47 -9.27 26.30
C PRO A 115 4.96 -8.14 25.40
N HIS A 116 5.22 -8.25 24.08
CA HIS A 116 4.80 -7.28 23.06
C HIS A 116 3.99 -7.98 21.98
N GLU A 117 2.83 -7.46 21.66
CA GLU A 117 2.10 -7.84 20.45
C GLU A 117 2.76 -7.15 19.26
N VAL A 118 3.13 -7.90 18.22
CA VAL A 118 3.60 -7.39 16.92
C VAL A 118 2.55 -7.68 15.86
N ASP A 119 2.26 -6.71 15.00
CA ASP A 119 1.19 -6.84 14.01
C ASP A 119 1.51 -7.92 12.98
N VAL A 120 2.77 -8.02 12.57
CA VAL A 120 3.27 -9.07 11.68
C VAL A 120 4.58 -9.62 12.22
N TYR A 121 4.61 -10.93 12.43
CA TYR A 121 5.82 -11.71 12.58
C TYR A 121 5.97 -12.62 11.36
N ALA A 122 7.17 -12.74 10.81
CA ALA A 122 7.37 -13.60 9.65
C ALA A 122 8.77 -14.20 9.61
N GLU A 123 8.88 -15.38 8.99
CA GLU A 123 10.10 -16.15 8.83
C GLU A 123 10.34 -16.47 7.35
N ARG A 124 11.59 -16.36 6.93
CA ARG A 124 12.03 -16.77 5.59
C ARG A 124 13.50 -17.17 5.62
N ASN A 125 13.80 -18.42 5.21
CA ASN A 125 15.16 -18.96 5.14
C ASN A 125 15.96 -18.84 6.46
N GLY A 126 15.29 -18.92 7.60
CA GLY A 126 15.91 -18.78 8.92
C GLY A 126 16.12 -17.33 9.38
N GLU A 127 15.71 -16.35 8.59
CA GLU A 127 15.61 -14.94 8.98
C GLU A 127 14.21 -14.63 9.50
N HIS A 128 14.15 -13.80 10.55
CA HIS A 128 12.89 -13.45 11.22
C HIS A 128 12.69 -11.94 11.22
N LEU A 129 11.47 -11.51 10.92
CA LEU A 129 11.09 -10.11 11.00
C LEU A 129 9.92 -9.89 11.95
N ALA A 130 9.91 -8.71 12.58
CA ALA A 130 8.74 -8.15 13.26
C ALA A 130 8.39 -6.81 12.63
N ALA A 131 7.13 -6.61 12.30
CA ALA A 131 6.65 -5.36 11.73
C ALA A 131 5.50 -4.79 12.57
N GLU A 132 5.61 -3.49 12.87
CA GLU A 132 4.55 -2.65 13.40
C GLU A 132 3.91 -1.90 12.25
N LEU A 133 2.58 -1.88 12.20
CA LEU A 133 1.82 -1.32 11.10
C LEU A 133 1.01 -0.12 11.59
N LYS A 134 1.21 1.04 10.96
CA LYS A 134 0.50 2.28 11.32
C LYS A 134 -0.38 2.75 10.18
N TYR A 135 -1.66 2.42 10.29
CA TYR A 135 -2.68 2.89 9.37
C TYR A 135 -3.18 4.28 9.79
N HIS A 136 -3.32 5.17 8.83
CA HIS A 136 -3.89 6.51 9.02
C HIS A 136 -5.04 6.72 8.04
N ASN A 137 -6.11 7.35 8.51
CA ASN A 137 -7.27 7.70 7.69
C ASN A 137 -7.09 9.01 6.92
N ASP A 138 -6.15 9.84 7.34
CA ASP A 138 -5.83 11.11 6.70
C ASP A 138 -4.65 10.95 5.72
N PRO A 139 -4.85 11.16 4.41
CA PRO A 139 -3.78 11.11 3.42
C PRO A 139 -2.66 12.15 3.63
N GLY A 140 -2.95 13.26 4.30
CA GLY A 140 -1.98 14.31 4.64
C GLY A 140 -1.07 13.96 5.81
N TYR A 141 -1.49 13.03 6.66
CA TYR A 141 -0.75 12.64 7.84
C TYR A 141 0.63 12.07 7.52
N LYS A 142 1.60 12.37 8.37
CA LYS A 142 2.96 11.80 8.32
C LYS A 142 3.25 11.12 9.65
N THR A 143 3.66 9.87 9.60
CA THR A 143 4.13 9.12 10.76
C THR A 143 5.42 9.78 11.29
N ASP A 144 5.38 10.22 12.54
CA ASP A 144 6.43 11.02 13.15
C ASP A 144 7.49 10.19 13.88
N VAL A 145 8.52 10.88 14.39
CA VAL A 145 9.62 10.27 15.12
C VAL A 145 9.17 9.59 16.42
N LYS A 146 8.09 10.05 17.06
CA LYS A 146 7.60 9.44 18.32
C LYS A 146 7.16 8.00 18.08
N VAL A 147 6.52 7.73 16.92
CA VAL A 147 6.15 6.36 16.53
C VAL A 147 7.40 5.50 16.31
N ALA A 148 8.41 6.02 15.63
CA ALA A 148 9.67 5.29 15.41
C ALA A 148 10.40 4.99 16.73
N LEU A 149 10.44 5.95 17.66
CA LEU A 149 10.99 5.77 19.01
C LEU A 149 10.24 4.69 19.78
N TYR A 150 8.90 4.69 19.74
CA TYR A 150 8.07 3.68 20.40
C TYR A 150 8.33 2.28 19.82
N VAL A 151 8.38 2.16 18.50
CA VAL A 151 8.67 0.87 17.84
C VAL A 151 10.06 0.37 18.20
N LYS A 152 11.07 1.28 18.22
CA LYS A 152 12.42 0.91 18.59
C LYS A 152 12.52 0.40 20.03
N ALA A 153 11.85 1.07 20.97
CA ALA A 153 11.85 0.64 22.38
C ALA A 153 11.25 -0.77 22.55
N ARG A 154 10.18 -1.10 21.80
CA ARG A 154 9.59 -2.45 21.79
C ARG A 154 10.54 -3.48 21.20
N LEU A 155 11.15 -3.17 20.05
CA LEU A 155 12.12 -4.07 19.41
C LEU A 155 13.34 -4.29 20.30
N ASP A 156 13.85 -3.24 20.96
CA ASP A 156 14.99 -3.36 21.89
C ASP A 156 14.68 -4.27 23.07
N ASP A 157 13.48 -4.19 23.63
CA ASP A 157 13.05 -5.08 24.71
C ASP A 157 12.96 -6.53 24.25
N ILE A 158 12.44 -6.77 23.03
CA ILE A 158 12.38 -8.10 22.44
C ILE A 158 13.80 -8.63 22.14
N TRP A 159 14.69 -7.81 21.56
CA TRP A 159 16.06 -8.20 21.27
C TRP A 159 16.89 -8.46 22.54
N ALA A 160 16.59 -7.73 23.61
CA ALA A 160 17.25 -7.93 24.91
C ALA A 160 16.72 -9.14 25.70
N CYS A 161 15.73 -9.84 25.18
CA CYS A 161 15.20 -11.06 25.81
C CYS A 161 16.23 -12.20 25.68
N ASP A 162 16.83 -12.58 26.79
CA ASP A 162 17.81 -13.68 26.88
C ASP A 162 17.17 -15.07 26.79
N SER A 163 15.89 -15.17 26.42
CA SER A 163 15.19 -16.44 26.31
C SER A 163 15.75 -17.25 25.12
N HIS A 164 16.90 -17.84 25.30
CA HIS A 164 17.47 -18.90 24.44
C HIS A 164 16.69 -20.22 24.62
N ALA A 165 15.43 -20.14 25.04
CA ALA A 165 14.58 -21.31 25.05
C ALA A 165 14.51 -21.88 23.65
N PRO A 166 14.72 -23.17 23.43
CA PRO A 166 14.55 -23.80 22.12
C PRO A 166 13.18 -23.47 21.55
N GLY A 167 13.15 -22.82 20.40
CA GLY A 167 11.91 -22.39 19.73
C GLY A 167 11.50 -20.94 19.94
N THR A 168 12.27 -20.11 20.66
CA THR A 168 12.03 -18.67 20.73
C THR A 168 12.68 -18.01 19.51
N PRO A 169 11.89 -17.44 18.57
CA PRO A 169 12.45 -16.88 17.36
C PRO A 169 13.18 -15.57 17.66
N LYS A 170 14.40 -15.46 17.15
CA LYS A 170 15.16 -14.20 17.15
C LYS A 170 14.61 -13.30 16.04
N ILE A 171 14.40 -12.03 16.34
CA ILE A 171 14.08 -11.03 15.30
C ILE A 171 15.39 -10.50 14.72
N ASP A 172 15.57 -10.67 13.41
CA ASP A 172 16.72 -10.12 12.67
C ASP A 172 16.39 -8.74 12.10
N HIS A 173 15.11 -8.50 11.74
CA HIS A 173 14.67 -7.29 11.08
C HIS A 173 13.44 -6.68 11.76
N GLY A 174 13.56 -5.42 12.19
CA GLY A 174 12.44 -4.62 12.68
C GLY A 174 11.90 -3.71 11.59
N TYR A 175 10.58 -3.69 11.39
CA TYR A 175 9.91 -2.85 10.39
C TYR A 175 8.86 -1.94 11.01
N LEU A 176 8.77 -0.72 10.47
CA LEU A 176 7.62 0.15 10.66
C LEU A 176 7.00 0.45 9.29
N VAL A 177 5.75 0.04 9.10
CA VAL A 177 5.03 0.14 7.82
C VAL A 177 3.86 1.09 7.95
N THR A 178 3.65 1.98 6.97
CA THR A 178 2.50 2.90 6.96
C THR A 178 1.92 3.10 5.55
N ASN A 179 0.62 3.32 5.47
CA ASN A 179 -0.06 3.71 4.22
C ASN A 179 0.20 5.17 3.82
N THR A 180 0.90 5.95 4.67
CA THR A 180 1.19 7.36 4.46
C THR A 180 2.68 7.62 4.25
N LYS A 181 3.18 8.78 4.65
CA LYS A 181 4.58 9.18 4.60
C LYS A 181 5.18 9.22 6.00
N PHE A 182 6.49 9.29 6.07
CA PHE A 182 7.23 9.59 7.29
C PHE A 182 7.66 11.06 7.31
N THR A 183 7.87 11.62 8.51
CA THR A 183 8.61 12.87 8.65
C THR A 183 10.11 12.63 8.43
N SER A 184 10.87 13.68 8.08
CA SER A 184 12.33 13.58 7.95
C SER A 184 12.98 13.06 9.22
N GLN A 185 12.56 13.58 10.38
CA GLN A 185 13.07 13.11 11.68
C GLN A 185 12.81 11.62 11.94
N ALA A 186 11.64 11.10 11.51
CA ALA A 186 11.37 9.66 11.62
C ALA A 186 12.30 8.84 10.73
N VAL A 187 12.57 9.32 9.51
CA VAL A 187 13.50 8.67 8.58
C VAL A 187 14.92 8.68 9.14
N ASP A 188 15.41 9.85 9.59
CA ASP A 188 16.75 10.01 10.13
C ASP A 188 16.97 9.10 11.35
N TYR A 189 16.00 9.09 12.27
CA TYR A 189 16.06 8.24 13.45
C TYR A 189 16.04 6.75 13.09
N ALA A 190 15.13 6.31 12.23
CA ALA A 190 15.02 4.91 11.85
C ALA A 190 16.29 4.41 11.15
N THR A 191 16.87 5.23 10.26
CA THR A 191 18.14 4.93 9.60
C THR A 191 19.28 4.75 10.60
N CYS A 192 19.37 5.64 11.59
CA CYS A 192 20.38 5.58 12.65
C CYS A 192 20.19 4.37 13.58
N SER A 193 18.93 4.04 13.90
CA SER A 193 18.58 2.99 14.88
C SER A 193 18.38 1.59 14.27
N GLY A 194 18.54 1.44 12.94
CA GLY A 194 18.42 0.15 12.27
C GLY A 194 16.98 -0.36 12.09
N ILE A 195 15.97 0.54 12.11
CA ILE A 195 14.59 0.18 11.81
C ILE A 195 14.33 0.35 10.31
N ASN A 196 13.76 -0.66 9.68
CA ASN A 196 13.35 -0.60 8.28
C ASN A 196 12.00 0.13 8.15
N LEU A 197 11.94 1.14 7.31
CA LEU A 197 10.72 1.89 7.05
C LEU A 197 10.12 1.52 5.70
N ILE A 198 8.81 1.24 5.67
CA ILE A 198 8.04 1.08 4.45
C ILE A 198 6.84 2.02 4.50
N GLY A 199 6.89 3.10 3.74
CA GLY A 199 5.78 4.04 3.55
C GLY A 199 5.27 4.04 2.12
N TRP A 200 4.24 4.82 1.82
CA TRP A 200 3.68 4.92 0.48
C TRP A 200 4.72 5.22 -0.60
N SER A 201 5.70 6.06 -0.31
CA SER A 201 6.75 6.48 -1.24
C SER A 201 8.15 6.47 -0.60
N TYR A 202 8.35 5.73 0.46
CA TYR A 202 9.62 5.55 1.15
C TYR A 202 9.83 4.05 1.46
N PRO A 203 11.06 3.53 1.24
CA PRO A 203 12.21 4.17 0.59
C PRO A 203 11.95 4.54 -0.88
N HIS A 204 12.93 5.16 -1.55
CA HIS A 204 12.78 5.57 -2.95
C HIS A 204 12.45 4.39 -3.87
N HIS A 205 13.05 3.22 -3.61
CA HIS A 205 12.77 1.95 -4.26
C HIS A 205 12.33 0.92 -3.22
N GLY A 206 11.36 0.05 -3.57
CA GLY A 206 10.82 -0.96 -2.67
C GLY A 206 9.88 -0.40 -1.60
N ASN A 207 9.32 0.79 -1.83
CA ASN A 207 8.25 1.36 -1.02
C ASN A 207 6.93 0.57 -1.17
N LEU A 208 5.93 0.91 -0.37
CA LEU A 208 4.66 0.16 -0.34
C LEU A 208 4.01 0.09 -1.73
N TYR A 209 4.01 1.19 -2.50
CA TYR A 209 3.50 1.18 -3.88
C TYR A 209 4.25 0.20 -4.78
N ASP A 210 5.58 0.23 -4.76
CA ASP A 210 6.42 -0.61 -5.61
C ASP A 210 6.20 -2.09 -5.30
N ARG A 211 6.10 -2.45 -3.99
CA ARG A 211 5.85 -3.83 -3.53
C ARG A 211 4.49 -4.34 -3.99
N ILE A 212 3.44 -3.52 -3.87
CA ILE A 212 2.09 -3.87 -4.33
C ILE A 212 2.07 -4.11 -5.84
N VAL A 213 2.71 -3.23 -6.61
CA VAL A 213 2.76 -3.37 -8.07
C VAL A 213 3.60 -4.58 -8.47
N ALA A 214 4.76 -4.79 -7.83
CA ALA A 214 5.65 -5.92 -8.12
C ALA A 214 5.02 -7.27 -7.79
N SER A 215 4.30 -7.39 -6.68
CA SER A 215 3.63 -8.63 -6.30
C SER A 215 2.35 -8.92 -7.10
N GLY A 216 1.75 -7.90 -7.72
CA GLY A 216 0.41 -8.00 -8.32
C GLY A 216 -0.71 -8.20 -7.29
N LEU A 217 -0.40 -7.97 -6.01
CA LEU A 217 -1.35 -8.10 -4.91
C LEU A 217 -2.03 -6.76 -4.66
N TYR A 218 -3.21 -6.56 -5.22
CA TYR A 218 -3.96 -5.31 -5.09
C TYR A 218 -5.01 -5.40 -3.98
N PRO A 219 -5.30 -4.28 -3.26
CA PRO A 219 -6.46 -4.22 -2.37
C PRO A 219 -7.75 -4.35 -3.17
N ILE A 220 -8.77 -5.06 -2.65
CA ILE A 220 -10.04 -5.24 -3.38
C ILE A 220 -10.75 -3.92 -3.67
N THR A 221 -10.44 -2.89 -2.91
CA THR A 221 -10.99 -1.55 -3.06
C THR A 221 -10.58 -0.87 -4.36
N VAL A 222 -9.52 -1.34 -5.02
CA VAL A 222 -9.12 -0.87 -6.36
C VAL A 222 -10.11 -1.26 -7.46
N LEU A 223 -10.87 -2.35 -7.27
CA LEU A 223 -11.76 -2.89 -8.29
C LEU A 223 -12.91 -1.93 -8.59
N SER A 224 -13.01 -1.51 -9.85
CA SER A 224 -14.07 -0.61 -10.32
C SER A 224 -15.39 -1.32 -10.56
N THR A 225 -15.38 -2.63 -10.71
CA THR A 225 -16.56 -3.49 -10.93
C THR A 225 -17.32 -3.82 -9.65
N LEU A 226 -16.69 -3.63 -8.47
CA LEU A 226 -17.34 -3.77 -7.17
C LEU A 226 -17.94 -2.45 -6.69
N ARG A 227 -19.16 -2.50 -6.16
CA ARG A 227 -19.80 -1.37 -5.47
C ARG A 227 -19.18 -1.16 -4.08
N LYS A 228 -19.29 0.05 -3.54
CA LYS A 228 -18.74 0.39 -2.22
C LYS A 228 -19.28 -0.53 -1.11
N SER A 229 -20.58 -0.85 -1.12
CA SER A 229 -21.20 -1.77 -0.16
C SER A 229 -20.67 -3.20 -0.29
N GLU A 230 -20.44 -3.69 -1.52
CA GLU A 230 -19.91 -5.02 -1.77
C GLU A 230 -18.45 -5.13 -1.30
N LYS A 231 -17.63 -4.10 -1.54
CA LYS A 231 -16.27 -4.00 -1.03
C LYS A 231 -16.26 -4.10 0.51
N ARG A 232 -17.17 -3.37 1.17
CA ARG A 232 -17.28 -3.39 2.63
C ARG A 232 -17.63 -4.78 3.14
N LEU A 233 -18.64 -5.43 2.58
CA LEU A 233 -19.04 -6.79 2.96
C LEU A 233 -17.90 -7.80 2.78
N LEU A 234 -17.09 -7.66 1.75
CA LEU A 234 -15.93 -8.53 1.52
C LEU A 234 -14.83 -8.28 2.55
N ILE A 235 -14.53 -7.01 2.88
CA ILE A 235 -13.56 -6.63 3.91
C ILE A 235 -14.00 -7.16 5.28
N ASP A 236 -15.27 -7.02 5.63
CA ASP A 236 -15.85 -7.55 6.88
C ASP A 236 -15.75 -9.10 6.96
N LYS A 237 -15.55 -9.77 5.82
CA LYS A 237 -15.26 -11.22 5.71
C LYS A 237 -13.75 -11.52 5.55
N ASN A 238 -12.88 -10.60 5.91
CA ASN A 238 -11.41 -10.69 5.83
C ASN A 238 -10.88 -10.87 4.38
N ILE A 239 -11.62 -10.44 3.38
CA ILE A 239 -11.15 -10.39 1.99
C ILE A 239 -10.63 -8.99 1.72
N SER A 240 -9.34 -8.76 2.00
CA SER A 240 -8.67 -7.46 1.79
C SER A 240 -8.00 -7.35 0.42
N THR A 241 -7.68 -8.47 -0.25
CA THR A 241 -6.90 -8.50 -1.48
C THR A 241 -7.65 -9.13 -2.65
N THR A 242 -7.25 -8.75 -3.87
CA THR A 242 -7.78 -9.36 -5.11
C THR A 242 -7.45 -10.85 -5.21
N GLN A 243 -6.32 -11.29 -4.64
CA GLN A 243 -5.91 -12.69 -4.63
C GLN A 243 -6.82 -13.53 -3.73
N LEU A 244 -7.10 -13.07 -2.50
CA LEU A 244 -8.04 -13.73 -1.59
C LEU A 244 -9.43 -13.83 -2.22
N LEU A 245 -9.88 -12.76 -2.90
CA LEU A 245 -11.15 -12.76 -3.60
C LEU A 245 -11.17 -13.79 -4.74
N GLN A 246 -10.07 -13.93 -5.47
CA GLN A 246 -9.96 -14.91 -6.56
C GLN A 246 -9.99 -16.36 -6.04
N GLN A 247 -9.44 -16.63 -4.86
CA GLN A 247 -9.49 -17.93 -4.19
C GLN A 247 -10.89 -18.22 -3.60
N SER A 248 -11.63 -17.19 -3.21
CA SER A 248 -12.92 -17.28 -2.52
C SER A 248 -14.09 -16.80 -3.43
N ARG A 249 -14.08 -17.16 -4.72
CA ARG A 249 -15.08 -16.69 -5.72
C ARG A 249 -16.54 -16.98 -5.34
N GLN A 250 -16.78 -18.03 -4.57
CA GLN A 250 -18.12 -18.36 -4.08
C GLN A 250 -18.72 -17.26 -3.19
N LEU A 251 -17.89 -16.51 -2.44
CA LEU A 251 -18.34 -15.38 -1.62
C LEU A 251 -19.04 -14.30 -2.43
N LEU A 252 -18.65 -14.11 -3.70
CA LEU A 252 -19.31 -13.16 -4.58
C LEU A 252 -20.79 -13.53 -4.84
N ARG A 253 -21.10 -14.83 -4.91
CA ARG A 253 -22.48 -15.33 -5.04
C ARG A 253 -23.23 -15.19 -3.71
N GLU A 254 -22.58 -15.53 -2.60
CA GLU A 254 -23.15 -15.45 -1.24
C GLU A 254 -23.57 -14.03 -0.86
N ILE A 255 -22.81 -13.01 -1.30
CA ILE A 255 -23.17 -11.61 -1.10
C ILE A 255 -24.12 -11.06 -2.16
N GLY A 256 -24.69 -11.92 -3.03
CA GLY A 256 -25.74 -11.59 -3.97
C GLY A 256 -25.27 -10.94 -5.28
N ILE A 257 -24.02 -11.13 -5.69
CA ILE A 257 -23.53 -10.61 -6.98
C ILE A 257 -23.95 -11.55 -8.11
N PRO A 258 -24.64 -11.03 -9.15
CA PRO A 258 -25.07 -11.84 -10.28
C PRO A 258 -23.90 -12.46 -11.07
N PRO A 259 -24.06 -13.67 -11.64
CA PRO A 259 -23.00 -14.37 -12.37
C PRO A 259 -22.31 -13.56 -13.45
N GLU A 260 -23.05 -12.75 -14.20
CA GLU A 260 -22.53 -11.88 -15.25
C GLU A 260 -21.55 -10.82 -14.71
N ARG A 261 -21.82 -10.28 -13.50
CA ARG A 261 -20.93 -9.34 -12.85
C ARG A 261 -19.72 -10.03 -12.26
N ILE A 262 -19.88 -11.25 -11.76
CA ILE A 262 -18.75 -12.05 -11.26
C ILE A 262 -17.70 -12.23 -12.36
N GLY A 263 -18.13 -12.57 -13.59
CA GLY A 263 -17.23 -12.67 -14.75
C GLY A 263 -16.44 -11.37 -14.99
N LYS A 264 -17.09 -10.20 -14.90
CA LYS A 264 -16.43 -8.90 -15.07
C LYS A 264 -15.43 -8.59 -13.94
N ILE A 265 -15.76 -8.95 -12.70
CA ILE A 265 -14.86 -8.77 -11.55
C ILE A 265 -13.59 -9.61 -11.71
N ILE A 266 -13.75 -10.89 -12.07
CA ILE A 266 -12.62 -11.79 -12.27
C ILE A 266 -11.75 -11.33 -13.43
N ALA A 267 -12.34 -10.93 -14.56
CA ALA A 267 -11.59 -10.38 -15.70
C ALA A 267 -10.81 -9.10 -15.33
N GLU A 268 -11.35 -8.22 -14.46
CA GLU A 268 -10.63 -7.05 -13.96
C GLU A 268 -9.42 -7.48 -13.11
N ILE A 269 -9.57 -8.48 -12.22
CA ILE A 269 -8.47 -9.00 -11.40
C ILE A 269 -7.36 -9.60 -12.28
N GLU A 270 -7.71 -10.39 -13.28
CA GLU A 270 -6.77 -11.01 -14.22
C GLU A 270 -5.99 -9.94 -14.99
N THR A 271 -6.68 -8.92 -15.50
CA THR A 271 -6.05 -7.79 -16.19
C THR A 271 -5.03 -7.06 -15.30
N LEU A 272 -5.34 -6.86 -14.02
CA LEU A 272 -4.42 -6.22 -13.07
C LEU A 272 -3.17 -7.06 -12.83
N ARG A 273 -3.33 -8.36 -12.69
CA ARG A 273 -2.23 -9.29 -12.44
C ARG A 273 -1.30 -9.43 -13.65
N ASP A 274 -1.83 -9.54 -14.86
CA ASP A 274 -1.02 -9.74 -16.06
C ASP A 274 -0.16 -8.51 -16.37
N THR A 275 -0.71 -7.31 -16.21
CA THR A 275 0.05 -6.06 -16.42
C THR A 275 1.07 -5.78 -15.32
N SER A 276 1.04 -6.45 -14.18
CA SER A 276 2.08 -6.36 -13.15
C SER A 276 3.37 -7.07 -13.58
N LYS A 277 3.25 -8.15 -14.34
CA LYS A 277 4.41 -8.88 -14.90
C LYS A 277 5.21 -8.02 -15.89
N ASP A 278 4.53 -7.20 -16.67
CA ASP A 278 5.18 -6.30 -17.64
C ASP A 278 6.00 -5.19 -16.95
N VAL A 279 5.52 -4.69 -15.80
CA VAL A 279 6.23 -3.66 -15.03
C VAL A 279 7.51 -4.22 -14.38
N ILE A 280 7.49 -5.48 -13.93
CA ILE A 280 8.67 -6.15 -13.34
C ILE A 280 9.80 -6.29 -14.36
N LEU A 281 9.50 -6.56 -15.63
CA LEU A 281 10.50 -6.69 -16.70
C LEU A 281 11.26 -5.39 -16.99
N HIS A 282 10.69 -4.22 -16.63
CA HIS A 282 11.32 -2.91 -16.80
C HIS A 282 12.02 -2.39 -15.53
N THR A 283 11.88 -3.06 -14.39
CA THR A 283 12.45 -2.63 -13.09
C THR A 283 13.42 -3.66 -12.49
N THR A 284 14.08 -4.48 -13.30
CA THR A 284 14.97 -5.56 -12.85
C THR A 284 16.18 -5.06 -12.06
N LYS A 285 16.00 -4.93 -10.75
CA LYS A 285 16.96 -5.30 -9.70
C LYS A 285 16.13 -5.69 -8.47
N PRO A 286 16.35 -6.86 -7.87
CA PRO A 286 15.67 -7.23 -6.62
C PRO A 286 16.07 -6.23 -5.54
N PRO A 287 15.13 -5.76 -4.70
CA PRO A 287 15.38 -4.72 -3.69
C PRO A 287 16.17 -5.19 -2.46
N PHE A 288 16.80 -6.36 -2.53
CA PHE A 288 17.47 -6.95 -1.37
C PHE A 288 18.86 -7.43 -1.74
N HIS A 289 19.85 -6.54 -1.70
CA HIS A 289 21.25 -6.84 -1.39
C HIS A 289 21.87 -5.60 -0.74
N GLY A 290 22.26 -5.70 0.53
CA GLY A 290 22.99 -4.73 1.33
C GLY A 290 22.38 -4.51 2.68
#